data_3d95f70aef2980029c2834e475094aad
#
_entry.id   3d95f70aef2980029c2834e475094aad
#
_cell.length_a   1.000
_cell.length_b   1.000
_cell.length_c   1.000
_cell.angle_alpha   90.00
_cell.angle_beta   90.00
_cell.angle_gamma   90.00
#
_symmetry.space_group_name_H-M   'P 1'
#
loop_
_entity.id
_entity.type
_entity.pdbx_description
1 polymer ?
#
loop_
_entity_poly.entity_id
_entity_poly.type
_entity_poly.pdbx_seq_one_letter_code
_entity_poly.pdbx_strand_id
1 'polypeptide(L)'
;MATRRDRFDDIVRDVAEELDLVLEPRGLVVEYAAMDIPLDLGPAWAPEVPLARTIPATKSTPARVIAFRRPMEARAASQSGLTQLVRSALSAEISSLFAIPIDELAGPEGFDDDY
;
A
#
# COMPACT_ATOMS: atom_id res chain seq x y z
N MET A 1 -5.21 22.83 -8.70
CA MET A 1 -5.50 22.46 -7.30
C MET A 1 -5.60 20.96 -7.17
N ALA A 2 -4.97 20.39 -6.15
CA ALA A 2 -4.98 18.95 -5.95
C ALA A 2 -6.31 18.51 -5.35
N THR A 3 -6.86 17.43 -5.88
CA THR A 3 -8.03 16.78 -5.32
C THR A 3 -7.63 15.78 -4.26
N ARG A 4 -8.63 15.19 -3.58
CA ARG A 4 -8.34 14.10 -2.64
C ARG A 4 -7.69 12.92 -3.35
N ARG A 5 -8.15 12.63 -4.56
CA ARG A 5 -7.55 11.54 -5.34
C ARG A 5 -6.10 11.83 -5.66
N ASP A 6 -5.80 13.07 -6.06
CA ASP A 6 -4.43 13.45 -6.37
C ASP A 6 -3.53 13.30 -5.15
N ARG A 7 -4.02 13.72 -3.98
CA ARG A 7 -3.25 13.59 -2.75
C ARG A 7 -3.02 12.13 -2.38
N PHE A 8 -4.04 11.32 -2.56
CA PHE A 8 -3.91 9.89 -2.26
C PHE A 8 -2.89 9.25 -3.20
N ASP A 9 -2.95 9.59 -4.49
CA ASP A 9 -2.00 9.06 -5.45
C ASP A 9 -0.58 9.46 -5.08
N ASP A 10 -0.38 10.69 -4.61
CA ASP A 10 0.93 11.15 -4.18
C ASP A 10 1.42 10.36 -2.97
N ILE A 11 0.54 10.09 -2.02
CA ILE A 11 0.89 9.32 -0.83
C ILE A 11 1.31 7.90 -1.23
N VAL A 12 0.54 7.28 -2.12
CA VAL A 12 0.86 5.93 -2.56
C VAL A 12 2.22 5.92 -3.27
N ARG A 13 2.47 6.92 -4.11
CA ARG A 13 3.74 7.00 -4.82
C ARG A 13 4.91 7.15 -3.84
N ASP A 14 4.75 8.02 -2.84
CA ASP A 14 5.81 8.25 -1.87
C ASP A 14 6.11 6.99 -1.07
N VAL A 15 5.08 6.30 -0.63
CA VAL A 15 5.25 5.05 0.11
C VAL A 15 5.87 3.98 -0.79
N ALA A 16 5.43 3.91 -2.04
CA ALA A 16 6.00 2.95 -3.00
C ALA A 16 7.50 3.17 -3.17
N GLU A 17 7.92 4.43 -3.25
CA GLU A 17 9.34 4.73 -3.38
C GLU A 17 10.12 4.26 -2.16
N GLU A 18 9.56 4.44 -0.96
CA GLU A 18 10.20 3.95 0.25
C GLU A 18 10.34 2.43 0.23
N LEU A 19 9.29 1.74 -0.16
CA LEU A 19 9.33 0.28 -0.21
C LEU A 19 10.31 -0.22 -1.26
N ASP A 20 10.40 0.46 -2.39
CA ASP A 20 11.31 0.06 -3.45
C ASP A 20 12.76 0.18 -3.02
N LEU A 21 13.09 1.09 -2.10
CA LEU A 21 14.45 1.16 -1.57
C LEU A 21 14.87 -0.14 -0.91
N VAL A 22 13.92 -0.89 -0.37
CA VAL A 22 14.20 -2.19 0.24
C VAL A 22 14.14 -3.30 -0.80
N LEU A 23 13.19 -3.21 -1.73
CA LEU A 23 12.92 -4.30 -2.67
C LEU A 23 13.90 -4.37 -3.81
N GLU A 24 14.32 -3.22 -4.35
CA GLU A 24 15.20 -3.21 -5.52
C GLU A 24 16.54 -3.89 -5.29
N PRO A 25 17.21 -3.65 -4.14
CA PRO A 25 18.46 -4.36 -3.89
C PRO A 25 18.29 -5.87 -3.79
N ARG A 26 17.07 -6.33 -3.51
CA ARG A 26 16.77 -7.76 -3.42
C ARG A 26 16.36 -8.35 -4.76
N GLY A 27 16.30 -7.53 -5.81
CA GLY A 27 15.87 -7.98 -7.11
C GLY A 27 14.38 -8.21 -7.23
N LEU A 28 13.60 -7.61 -6.33
CA LEU A 28 12.15 -7.81 -6.31
C LEU A 28 11.47 -6.64 -6.98
N VAL A 29 10.46 -6.93 -7.80
CA VAL A 29 9.75 -5.93 -8.58
C VAL A 29 8.25 -6.02 -8.25
N VAL A 30 7.66 -4.87 -7.97
CA VAL A 30 6.23 -4.76 -7.68
C VAL A 30 5.73 -3.48 -8.32
N GLU A 31 4.53 -3.53 -8.89
CA GLU A 31 3.83 -2.34 -9.34
C GLU A 31 2.84 -1.92 -8.27
N TYR A 32 2.59 -0.63 -8.18
CA TYR A 32 1.64 -0.08 -7.21
C TYR A 32 0.56 0.68 -7.95
N ALA A 33 -0.65 0.63 -7.41
CA ALA A 33 -1.76 1.35 -8.00
C ALA A 33 -2.70 1.83 -6.91
N ALA A 34 -3.49 2.83 -7.22
CA ALA A 34 -4.53 3.33 -6.34
C ALA A 34 -5.86 3.25 -7.06
N MET A 35 -6.88 2.79 -6.36
CA MET A 35 -8.23 2.75 -6.87
C MET A 35 -9.17 3.28 -5.80
N ASP A 36 -10.36 3.71 -6.20
CA ASP A 36 -11.30 4.25 -5.23
C ASP A 36 -11.86 3.16 -4.34
N ILE A 37 -12.33 2.07 -4.93
CA ILE A 37 -12.89 0.94 -4.21
C ILE A 37 -12.53 -0.33 -4.96
N PRO A 38 -12.56 -1.49 -4.28
CA PRO A 38 -12.37 -2.76 -4.99
C PRO A 38 -13.51 -2.97 -5.99
N LEU A 39 -13.16 -3.46 -7.17
CA LEU A 39 -14.17 -3.75 -8.18
C LEU A 39 -15.01 -4.96 -7.81
N ASP A 40 -14.43 -5.87 -7.05
CA ASP A 40 -15.12 -7.08 -6.63
C ASP A 40 -15.28 -7.06 -5.12
N LEU A 41 -16.38 -6.46 -4.66
CA LEU A 41 -16.60 -6.28 -3.24
C LEU A 41 -17.12 -7.52 -2.54
N GLY A 42 -17.60 -8.50 -3.29
CA GLY A 42 -18.19 -9.67 -2.69
C GLY A 42 -19.58 -9.37 -2.13
N PRO A 43 -20.11 -10.24 -1.29
CA PRO A 43 -21.46 -10.07 -0.77
C PRO A 43 -21.60 -8.82 0.09
N ALA A 44 -22.78 -8.22 0.05
CA ALA A 44 -23.03 -7.00 0.82
C ALA A 44 -22.90 -7.21 2.32
N TRP A 45 -23.07 -8.45 2.77
CA TRP A 45 -22.95 -8.75 4.21
C TRP A 45 -21.52 -9.00 4.66
N ALA A 46 -20.57 -8.94 3.74
CA ALA A 46 -19.16 -9.13 4.12
C ALA A 46 -18.78 -8.06 5.14
N PRO A 47 -18.05 -8.46 6.19
CA PRO A 47 -17.83 -7.54 7.30
C PRO A 47 -16.92 -6.39 7.00
N GLU A 48 -15.98 -6.54 6.07
CA GLU A 48 -14.99 -5.49 5.86
C GLU A 48 -14.62 -5.35 4.41
N VAL A 49 -14.35 -4.10 4.03
CA VAL A 49 -13.79 -3.80 2.73
C VAL A 49 -12.27 -3.72 2.90
N PRO A 50 -11.50 -4.43 2.09
CA PRO A 50 -10.04 -4.40 2.26
C PRO A 50 -9.46 -3.02 1.98
N LEU A 51 -8.37 -2.71 2.67
CA LEU A 51 -7.65 -1.45 2.46
C LEU A 51 -6.70 -1.56 1.27
N ALA A 52 -6.23 -2.75 0.98
CA ALA A 52 -5.31 -3.00 -0.13
C ALA A 52 -5.47 -4.44 -0.59
N ARG A 53 -4.98 -4.72 -1.77
CA ARG A 53 -5.05 -6.06 -2.34
C ARG A 53 -3.82 -6.30 -3.20
N THR A 54 -3.32 -7.53 -3.20
CA THR A 54 -2.20 -7.93 -4.04
C THR A 54 -2.70 -8.82 -5.15
N ILE A 55 -2.27 -8.50 -6.38
CA ILE A 55 -2.49 -9.36 -7.54
C ILE A 55 -1.16 -10.04 -7.81
N PRO A 56 -1.12 -11.38 -7.77
CA PRO A 56 0.15 -12.10 -7.93
C PRO A 56 0.77 -11.90 -9.31
N ALA A 57 2.09 -12.05 -9.37
CA ALA A 57 2.81 -12.00 -10.62
C ALA A 57 2.40 -13.15 -11.53
N THR A 58 2.50 -12.89 -12.83
CA THR A 58 2.33 -13.93 -13.85
C THR A 58 3.64 -14.04 -14.60
N LYS A 59 3.67 -14.89 -15.63
CA LYS A 59 4.86 -15.01 -16.45
C LYS A 59 5.21 -13.71 -17.17
N SER A 60 4.21 -12.90 -17.47
CA SER A 60 4.41 -11.72 -18.28
C SER A 60 4.26 -10.39 -17.52
N THR A 61 3.79 -10.45 -16.27
CA THR A 61 3.58 -9.22 -15.50
C THR A 61 4.08 -9.39 -14.06
N PRO A 62 4.63 -8.31 -13.48
CA PRO A 62 5.01 -8.37 -12.07
C PRO A 62 3.78 -8.34 -11.17
N ALA A 63 3.98 -8.66 -9.90
CA ALA A 63 2.92 -8.52 -8.92
C ALA A 63 2.52 -7.07 -8.79
N ARG A 64 1.27 -6.83 -8.42
CA ARG A 64 0.75 -5.49 -8.25
C ARG A 64 0.04 -5.38 -6.91
N VAL A 65 0.32 -4.30 -6.19
CA VAL A 65 -0.36 -3.99 -4.94
C VAL A 65 -1.23 -2.77 -5.17
N ILE A 66 -2.51 -2.90 -4.82
CA ILE A 66 -3.50 -1.85 -5.06
C ILE A 66 -3.98 -1.31 -3.72
N ALA A 67 -3.90 0.00 -3.54
CA ALA A 67 -4.42 0.68 -2.36
C ALA A 67 -5.79 1.25 -2.69
N PHE A 68 -6.76 1.08 -1.79
CA PHE A 68 -8.12 1.54 -2.01
C PHE A 68 -8.37 2.83 -1.24
N ARG A 69 -8.58 3.90 -1.98
CA ARG A 69 -8.65 5.25 -1.42
C ARG A 69 -9.80 5.43 -0.44
N ARG A 70 -11.02 5.04 -0.84
CA ARG A 70 -12.17 5.33 0.00
C ARG A 70 -12.18 4.58 1.32
N PRO A 71 -11.87 3.28 1.36
CA PRO A 71 -11.76 2.61 2.65
C PRO A 71 -10.69 3.21 3.56
N MET A 72 -9.57 3.62 2.97
CA MET A 72 -8.50 4.19 3.78
C MET A 72 -8.87 5.58 4.29
N GLU A 73 -9.47 6.42 3.44
CA GLU A 73 -9.88 7.75 3.86
C GLU A 73 -10.97 7.68 4.93
N ALA A 74 -11.86 6.68 4.83
CA ALA A 74 -12.90 6.52 5.83
C ALA A 74 -12.34 6.16 7.20
N ARG A 75 -11.20 5.49 7.23
CA ARG A 75 -10.60 5.06 8.49
C ARG A 75 -9.64 6.09 9.06
N ALA A 76 -8.98 6.86 8.21
CA ALA A 76 -7.97 7.81 8.67
C ALA A 76 -8.61 9.03 9.31
N ALA A 77 -8.02 9.50 10.40
CA ALA A 77 -8.52 10.68 11.11
C ALA A 77 -7.87 11.97 10.62
N SER A 78 -6.74 11.88 9.93
CA SER A 78 -5.98 13.05 9.52
C SER A 78 -5.15 12.71 8.29
N GLN A 79 -4.52 13.74 7.71
CA GLN A 79 -3.64 13.53 6.56
C GLN A 79 -2.43 12.66 6.94
N SER A 80 -1.82 12.94 8.09
CA SER A 80 -0.69 12.12 8.52
C SER A 80 -1.14 10.71 8.88
N GLY A 81 -2.34 10.55 9.43
CA GLY A 81 -2.90 9.24 9.70
C GLY A 81 -3.14 8.47 8.42
N LEU A 82 -3.56 9.16 7.35
CA LEU A 82 -3.77 8.52 6.07
C LEU A 82 -2.44 7.99 5.51
N THR A 83 -1.39 8.79 5.58
CA THR A 83 -0.06 8.37 5.13
C THR A 83 0.39 7.12 5.88
N GLN A 84 0.20 7.11 7.20
CA GLN A 84 0.58 5.94 8.00
C GLN A 84 -0.23 4.72 7.65
N LEU A 85 -1.52 4.91 7.38
CA LEU A 85 -2.39 3.80 7.03
C LEU A 85 -1.99 3.20 5.68
N VAL A 86 -1.68 4.06 4.70
CA VAL A 86 -1.19 3.59 3.41
C VAL A 86 0.10 2.79 3.60
N ARG A 87 1.04 3.34 4.37
CA ARG A 87 2.31 2.66 4.61
C ARG A 87 2.11 1.30 5.26
N SER A 88 1.26 1.24 6.29
CA SER A 88 0.99 -0.03 6.99
C SER A 88 0.34 -1.04 6.06
N ALA A 89 -0.64 -0.61 5.29
CA ALA A 89 -1.38 -1.53 4.43
C ALA A 89 -0.51 -2.07 3.30
N LEU A 90 0.26 -1.20 2.65
CA LEU A 90 1.14 -1.65 1.57
C LEU A 90 2.26 -2.52 2.11
N SER A 91 2.83 -2.17 3.27
CA SER A 91 3.88 -2.98 3.88
C SER A 91 3.37 -4.37 4.23
N ALA A 92 2.13 -4.48 4.73
CA ALA A 92 1.56 -5.77 5.06
C ALA A 92 1.40 -6.64 3.82
N GLU A 93 0.96 -6.04 2.70
CA GLU A 93 0.81 -6.78 1.46
C GLU A 93 2.18 -7.25 0.93
N ILE A 94 3.17 -6.38 0.95
CA ILE A 94 4.52 -6.71 0.49
C ILE A 94 5.13 -7.80 1.39
N SER A 95 4.97 -7.66 2.70
CA SER A 95 5.48 -8.64 3.65
C SER A 95 4.91 -10.03 3.34
N SER A 96 3.62 -10.10 3.09
CA SER A 96 2.96 -11.35 2.79
C SER A 96 3.40 -11.90 1.43
N LEU A 97 3.51 -11.02 0.43
CA LEU A 97 3.84 -11.43 -0.93
C LEU A 97 5.22 -12.05 -1.03
N PHE A 98 6.21 -11.46 -0.37
CA PHE A 98 7.61 -11.87 -0.50
C PHE A 98 8.15 -12.55 0.75
N ALA A 99 7.32 -12.76 1.76
CA ALA A 99 7.75 -13.36 3.04
C ALA A 99 8.89 -12.57 3.67
N ILE A 100 8.80 -11.25 3.65
CA ILE A 100 9.78 -10.36 4.27
C ILE A 100 9.18 -9.84 5.58
N PRO A 101 9.89 -9.95 6.70
CA PRO A 101 9.39 -9.38 7.96
C PRO A 101 9.10 -7.88 7.80
N ILE A 102 8.02 -7.44 8.41
CA ILE A 102 7.59 -6.06 8.24
C ILE A 102 8.64 -5.07 8.70
N ASP A 103 9.36 -5.38 9.77
CA ASP A 103 10.37 -4.46 10.28
C ASP A 103 11.53 -4.27 9.30
N GLU A 104 11.76 -5.22 8.41
CA GLU A 104 12.77 -5.04 7.37
C GLU A 104 12.32 -4.10 6.27
N LEU A 105 11.01 -3.93 6.11
CA LEU A 105 10.48 -3.03 5.09
C LEU A 105 10.58 -1.56 5.52
N ALA A 106 10.83 -1.30 6.78
CA ALA A 106 11.00 0.06 7.25
C ALA A 106 12.30 0.69 6.76
N GLY A 107 13.23 -0.13 6.31
CA GLY A 107 14.51 0.38 5.82
C GLY A 107 15.42 0.81 6.94
N PRO A 108 16.58 1.39 6.60
CA PRO A 108 17.56 1.74 7.62
C PRO A 108 17.07 2.77 8.61
N GLU A 109 16.19 3.67 8.19
CA GLU A 109 15.71 4.72 9.07
C GLU A 109 14.48 4.33 9.85
N GLY A 110 13.81 3.30 9.38
CA GLY A 110 12.61 2.84 10.03
C GLY A 110 11.46 3.79 9.84
N PHE A 111 10.29 3.35 10.28
CA PHE A 111 9.11 4.18 10.26
C PHE A 111 8.94 4.94 11.55
N ASP A 112 9.79 4.65 12.51
CA ASP A 112 9.67 5.19 13.83
C ASP A 112 10.28 6.52 13.94
N ASP A 113 10.71 6.98 13.20
CA ASP A 113 11.29 8.19 13.40
C ASP A 113 10.95 8.93 14.56
N ASP A 114 10.93 8.56 15.25
CA ASP A 114 10.55 8.93 16.17
C ASP A 114 10.73 9.42 17.00
N TYR A 115 10.86 9.61 17.24
CA TYR A 115 10.72 10.06 17.98
C TYR A 115 11.11 10.44 18.19
#